data_9d8d8d6ee8bf3a1c47644784dc2eea35
#
_entry.id   9d8d8d6ee8bf3a1c47644784dc2eea35
#
_cell.length_a   1.000
_cell.length_b   1.000
_cell.length_c   1.000
_cell.angle_alpha   90.00
_cell.angle_beta   90.00
_cell.angle_gamma   90.00
#
_symmetry.space_group_name_H-M   'P 1'
#
loop_
_entity.id
_entity.type
_entity.pdbx_description
1 polymer ?
#
loop_
_entity_poly.entity_id
_entity_poly.type
_entity_poly.pdbx_seq_one_letter_code
_entity_poly.pdbx_strand_id
1 'polypeptide(L)'
;MRSHWGWGVEADAPDAAAQRKLARTLKEQLGWDSLLPTEAVAVEDLTLPEPKVALPATLATLASVDVRDRAQHTYGRSYRDVARAHAGRFDHPPDAVVRPTSQAEVANVLDWASEVDVAVIPYGGGSSVCGGVEPDVGTPGRGVISLDMEALAGLIDLEVTDRAARFAAGTYGPAVNDALRPHGLTLRHVPQSFECSAVGGWVATRAGGHFATGPTHIDDFVESITMETPAGAWESRRLPGSGAGPSPDRLVMGSEGVLGVICEAWLRVQPRPT
;
A
#
# COMPACT_ATOMS: atom_id res chain seq x y z
N MET A 1 2.47 -15.86 0.40
CA MET A 1 1.48 -15.13 -0.42
C MET A 1 0.62 -14.31 0.53
N ARG A 2 0.33 -13.04 0.23
CA ARG A 2 -0.53 -12.20 1.07
C ARG A 2 -1.96 -12.75 1.11
N SER A 3 -2.64 -12.58 2.24
CA SER A 3 -4.04 -12.99 2.39
C SER A 3 -4.94 -12.16 1.46
N HIS A 4 -5.87 -12.81 0.75
CA HIS A 4 -6.85 -12.11 -0.09
C HIS A 4 -7.97 -11.43 0.72
N TRP A 5 -8.14 -11.79 1.98
CA TRP A 5 -9.21 -11.25 2.82
C TRP A 5 -8.74 -10.59 4.12
N GLY A 6 -7.57 -10.96 4.66
CA GLY A 6 -7.13 -10.54 6.00
C GLY A 6 -5.76 -9.88 6.01
N TRP A 7 -5.26 -9.65 7.21
CA TRP A 7 -3.91 -9.15 7.44
C TRP A 7 -2.86 -10.26 7.26
N GLY A 8 -1.65 -9.87 6.87
CA GLY A 8 -0.49 -10.75 6.79
C GLY A 8 -0.51 -11.70 5.58
N VAL A 9 0.17 -12.82 5.76
CA VAL A 9 0.31 -13.89 4.75
C VAL A 9 -0.51 -15.11 5.15
N GLU A 10 -1.02 -15.83 4.17
CA GLU A 10 -1.90 -16.99 4.41
C GLU A 10 -1.24 -18.10 5.23
N ALA A 11 0.08 -18.28 5.05
CA ALA A 11 0.82 -19.31 5.78
C ALA A 11 0.86 -19.07 7.31
N ASP A 12 0.67 -17.83 7.75
CA ASP A 12 0.68 -17.46 9.18
C ASP A 12 -0.73 -17.46 9.78
N ALA A 13 -1.76 -17.75 8.98
CA ALA A 13 -3.13 -17.83 9.48
C ALA A 13 -3.27 -18.95 10.51
N PRO A 14 -3.98 -18.72 11.64
CA PRO A 14 -4.18 -19.75 12.65
C PRO A 14 -4.99 -20.91 12.06
N ASP A 15 -4.55 -22.13 12.33
CA ASP A 15 -5.27 -23.33 11.93
C ASP A 15 -6.61 -23.47 12.69
N ALA A 16 -7.46 -24.40 12.25
CA ALA A 16 -8.78 -24.63 12.84
C ALA A 16 -8.73 -24.97 14.34
N ALA A 17 -7.65 -25.59 14.83
CA ALA A 17 -7.49 -25.91 16.24
C ALA A 17 -7.18 -24.65 17.06
N ALA A 18 -6.28 -23.81 16.56
CA ALA A 18 -5.96 -22.53 17.17
C ALA A 18 -7.15 -21.57 17.17
N GLN A 19 -7.91 -21.51 16.08
CA GLN A 19 -9.16 -20.72 15.99
C GLN A 19 -10.20 -21.16 17.03
N ARG A 20 -10.44 -22.49 17.17
CA ARG A 20 -11.36 -23.02 18.19
C ARG A 20 -10.90 -22.75 19.61
N LYS A 21 -9.58 -22.80 19.86
CA LYS A 21 -9.00 -22.45 21.18
C LYS A 21 -9.22 -20.98 21.48
N LEU A 22 -8.92 -20.09 20.52
CA LEU A 22 -9.14 -18.64 20.66
C LEU A 22 -10.62 -18.33 20.90
N ALA A 23 -11.51 -18.94 20.13
CA ALA A 23 -12.96 -18.75 20.29
C ALA A 23 -13.45 -19.12 21.70
N ARG A 24 -12.95 -20.24 22.27
CA ARG A 24 -13.28 -20.61 23.66
C ARG A 24 -12.81 -19.56 24.66
N THR A 25 -11.55 -19.13 24.54
CA THR A 25 -10.98 -18.12 25.41
C THR A 25 -11.79 -16.80 25.36
N LEU A 26 -12.10 -16.33 24.14
CA LEU A 26 -12.90 -15.12 23.97
C LEU A 26 -14.33 -15.26 24.51
N LYS A 27 -14.96 -16.41 24.27
CA LYS A 27 -16.29 -16.71 24.82
C LYS A 27 -16.30 -16.58 26.35
N GLU A 28 -15.32 -17.19 27.01
CA GLU A 28 -15.16 -17.13 28.46
C GLU A 28 -14.91 -15.72 28.99
N GLN A 29 -13.96 -15.00 28.35
CA GLN A 29 -13.57 -13.65 28.76
C GLN A 29 -14.67 -12.61 28.55
N LEU A 30 -15.44 -12.74 27.48
CA LEU A 30 -16.47 -11.77 27.07
C LEU A 30 -17.88 -12.15 27.62
N GLY A 31 -18.02 -13.32 28.24
CA GLY A 31 -19.30 -13.80 28.74
C GLY A 31 -20.35 -14.07 27.64
N TRP A 32 -19.90 -14.45 26.44
CA TRP A 32 -20.79 -14.71 25.30
C TRP A 32 -21.38 -16.14 25.39
N ASP A 33 -22.63 -16.28 25.04
CA ASP A 33 -23.31 -17.60 25.07
C ASP A 33 -22.78 -18.54 23.98
N SER A 34 -22.44 -17.98 22.80
CA SER A 34 -21.85 -18.74 21.70
C SER A 34 -20.84 -17.91 20.93
N LEU A 35 -19.79 -18.56 20.48
CA LEU A 35 -18.82 -18.02 19.52
C LEU A 35 -18.30 -19.20 18.69
N LEU A 36 -18.70 -19.24 17.42
CA LEU A 36 -18.26 -20.26 16.46
C LEU A 36 -17.39 -19.57 15.42
N PRO A 37 -16.13 -20.01 15.27
CA PRO A 37 -15.30 -19.54 14.14
C PRO A 37 -15.96 -19.94 12.81
N THR A 38 -15.91 -19.03 11.86
CA THR A 38 -16.26 -19.30 10.46
C THR A 38 -14.99 -19.34 9.63
N GLU A 39 -14.97 -20.14 8.60
CA GLU A 39 -13.87 -20.16 7.65
C GLU A 39 -14.08 -19.09 6.59
N ALA A 40 -12.97 -18.49 6.12
CA ALA A 40 -13.03 -17.55 5.01
C ALA A 40 -13.39 -18.31 3.72
N VAL A 41 -14.12 -17.62 2.82
CA VAL A 41 -14.40 -18.19 1.51
C VAL A 41 -13.10 -18.39 0.73
N ALA A 42 -12.89 -19.60 0.23
CA ALA A 42 -11.68 -19.92 -0.53
C ALA A 42 -11.67 -19.17 -1.89
N VAL A 43 -10.48 -18.89 -2.41
CA VAL A 43 -10.34 -18.15 -3.68
C VAL A 43 -11.04 -18.87 -4.84
N GLU A 44 -11.01 -20.19 -4.83
CA GLU A 44 -11.60 -21.05 -5.82
C GLU A 44 -13.14 -20.98 -5.87
N ASP A 45 -13.75 -20.56 -4.75
CA ASP A 45 -15.19 -20.40 -4.60
C ASP A 45 -15.66 -18.95 -4.83
N LEU A 46 -14.72 -18.02 -5.09
CA LEU A 46 -15.05 -16.63 -5.35
C LEU A 46 -15.59 -16.45 -6.77
N THR A 47 -16.66 -15.67 -6.88
CA THR A 47 -17.18 -15.21 -8.17
C THR A 47 -17.09 -13.69 -8.22
N LEU A 48 -16.24 -13.17 -9.11
CA LEU A 48 -16.08 -11.74 -9.34
C LEU A 48 -16.73 -11.33 -10.67
N PRO A 49 -17.20 -10.08 -10.80
CA PRO A 49 -17.66 -9.56 -12.08
C PRO A 49 -16.54 -9.67 -13.14
N GLU A 50 -16.95 -9.89 -14.40
CA GLU A 50 -16.01 -9.88 -15.52
C GLU A 50 -15.30 -8.52 -15.64
N PRO A 51 -13.99 -8.51 -16.00
CA PRO A 51 -13.26 -7.29 -16.27
C PRO A 51 -13.89 -6.50 -17.41
N LYS A 52 -14.04 -5.19 -17.25
CA LYS A 52 -14.61 -4.28 -18.27
C LYS A 52 -13.53 -3.66 -19.15
N VAL A 53 -12.27 -3.63 -18.65
CA VAL A 53 -11.15 -2.95 -19.28
C VAL A 53 -10.36 -3.92 -20.15
N ALA A 54 -10.17 -3.57 -21.42
CA ALA A 54 -9.23 -4.24 -22.31
C ALA A 54 -7.86 -3.58 -22.19
N LEU A 55 -6.89 -4.30 -21.64
CA LEU A 55 -5.51 -3.81 -21.53
C LEU A 55 -4.78 -3.86 -22.86
N PRO A 56 -3.99 -2.84 -23.21
CA PRO A 56 -3.14 -2.87 -24.41
C PRO A 56 -2.01 -3.90 -24.23
N ALA A 57 -1.51 -4.43 -25.33
CA ALA A 57 -0.44 -5.42 -25.33
C ALA A 57 0.82 -4.96 -24.56
N THR A 58 1.09 -3.66 -24.54
CA THR A 58 2.22 -3.05 -23.80
C THR A 58 2.10 -3.17 -22.29
N LEU A 59 0.90 -3.25 -21.76
CA LEU A 59 0.63 -3.39 -20.33
C LEU A 59 0.26 -4.82 -19.93
N ALA A 60 -0.08 -5.68 -20.90
CA ALA A 60 -0.53 -7.05 -20.62
C ALA A 60 0.49 -7.90 -19.86
N THR A 61 1.80 -7.66 -20.07
CA THR A 61 2.88 -8.37 -19.37
C THR A 61 3.07 -7.94 -17.93
N LEU A 62 2.56 -6.76 -17.56
CA LEU A 62 2.61 -6.20 -16.20
C LEU A 62 1.32 -6.46 -15.42
N ALA A 63 0.31 -7.01 -16.08
CA ALA A 63 -1.04 -7.07 -15.54
C ALA A 63 -1.50 -8.48 -15.22
N SER A 64 -2.36 -8.59 -14.23
CA SER A 64 -3.10 -9.80 -13.89
C SER A 64 -4.60 -9.48 -13.82
N VAL A 65 -5.41 -10.41 -14.33
CA VAL A 65 -6.87 -10.42 -14.23
C VAL A 65 -7.36 -11.58 -13.37
N ASP A 66 -6.45 -12.28 -12.71
CA ASP A 66 -6.78 -13.44 -11.87
C ASP A 66 -7.71 -13.05 -10.72
N VAL A 67 -8.64 -13.94 -10.40
CA VAL A 67 -9.61 -13.77 -9.32
C VAL A 67 -8.93 -13.42 -7.99
N ARG A 68 -7.85 -14.14 -7.65
CA ARG A 68 -7.09 -13.89 -6.42
C ARG A 68 -6.53 -12.47 -6.37
N ASP A 69 -5.85 -12.04 -7.43
CA ASP A 69 -5.24 -10.71 -7.49
C ASP A 69 -6.30 -9.61 -7.37
N ARG A 70 -7.37 -9.74 -8.12
CA ARG A 70 -8.49 -8.78 -8.09
C ARG A 70 -9.18 -8.75 -6.73
N ALA A 71 -9.41 -9.89 -6.10
CA ALA A 71 -9.98 -9.97 -4.75
C ALA A 71 -9.06 -9.30 -3.73
N GLN A 72 -7.75 -9.61 -3.75
CA GLN A 72 -6.76 -9.04 -2.83
C GLN A 72 -6.69 -7.50 -2.92
N HIS A 73 -6.92 -6.93 -4.11
CA HIS A 73 -6.82 -5.50 -4.38
C HIS A 73 -8.18 -4.78 -4.33
N THR A 74 -9.25 -5.46 -3.88
CA THR A 74 -10.57 -4.84 -3.75
C THR A 74 -10.67 -3.94 -2.53
N TYR A 75 -10.07 -4.35 -1.40
CA TYR A 75 -10.25 -3.65 -0.13
C TYR A 75 -8.93 -3.31 0.55
N GLY A 76 -9.02 -2.36 1.49
CA GLY A 76 -8.03 -2.18 2.52
C GLY A 76 -8.14 -3.24 3.63
N ARG A 77 -7.81 -2.84 4.88
CA ARG A 77 -7.79 -3.76 6.02
C ARG A 77 -8.52 -3.20 7.25
N SER A 78 -9.57 -2.38 7.03
CA SER A 78 -10.48 -2.05 8.12
C SER A 78 -11.23 -3.31 8.58
N TYR A 79 -11.80 -3.28 9.77
CA TYR A 79 -12.64 -4.39 10.26
C TYR A 79 -13.79 -4.71 9.27
N ARG A 80 -14.41 -3.66 8.72
CA ARG A 80 -15.45 -3.80 7.71
C ARG A 80 -14.94 -4.50 6.45
N ASP A 81 -13.75 -4.14 5.98
CA ASP A 81 -13.14 -4.71 4.78
C ASP A 81 -12.82 -6.18 4.99
N VAL A 82 -12.17 -6.49 6.11
CA VAL A 82 -11.85 -7.87 6.51
C VAL A 82 -13.12 -8.71 6.63
N ALA A 83 -14.18 -8.20 7.24
CA ALA A 83 -15.43 -8.93 7.40
C ALA A 83 -16.14 -9.20 6.05
N ARG A 84 -16.14 -8.22 5.11
CA ARG A 84 -16.69 -8.40 3.77
C ARG A 84 -15.89 -9.44 2.99
N ALA A 85 -14.58 -9.27 2.95
CA ALA A 85 -13.69 -10.16 2.21
C ALA A 85 -13.68 -11.59 2.76
N HIS A 86 -13.70 -11.75 4.10
CA HIS A 86 -13.83 -13.06 4.75
C HIS A 86 -15.12 -13.78 4.34
N ALA A 87 -16.21 -13.04 4.17
CA ALA A 87 -17.50 -13.56 3.71
C ALA A 87 -17.58 -13.74 2.18
N GLY A 88 -16.48 -13.56 1.43
CA GLY A 88 -16.43 -13.71 -0.03
C GLY A 88 -17.15 -12.59 -0.79
N ARG A 89 -17.43 -11.45 -0.14
CA ARG A 89 -18.12 -10.33 -0.77
C ARG A 89 -17.12 -9.30 -1.27
N PHE A 90 -17.00 -9.16 -2.59
CA PHE A 90 -16.14 -8.22 -3.29
C PHE A 90 -16.99 -7.40 -4.25
N ASP A 91 -17.55 -6.28 -3.74
CA ASP A 91 -18.58 -5.51 -4.45
C ASP A 91 -18.00 -4.75 -5.66
N HIS A 92 -16.79 -4.23 -5.53
CA HIS A 92 -16.09 -3.42 -6.55
C HIS A 92 -14.66 -3.89 -6.78
N PRO A 93 -14.43 -5.12 -7.29
CA PRO A 93 -13.06 -5.55 -7.58
C PRO A 93 -12.49 -4.76 -8.76
N PRO A 94 -11.17 -4.45 -8.77
CA PRO A 94 -10.56 -3.82 -9.93
C PRO A 94 -10.69 -4.73 -11.17
N ASP A 95 -10.73 -4.14 -12.35
CA ASP A 95 -10.76 -4.90 -13.60
C ASP A 95 -9.46 -5.65 -13.85
N ALA A 96 -8.34 -5.03 -13.46
CA ALA A 96 -7.02 -5.65 -13.50
C ALA A 96 -6.11 -5.09 -12.38
N VAL A 97 -5.07 -5.84 -12.06
CA VAL A 97 -3.96 -5.40 -11.20
C VAL A 97 -2.73 -5.25 -12.06
N VAL A 98 -2.13 -4.06 -12.09
CA VAL A 98 -0.92 -3.76 -12.87
C VAL A 98 0.24 -3.54 -11.93
N ARG A 99 1.40 -4.18 -12.19
CA ARG A 99 2.61 -4.15 -11.35
C ARG A 99 3.79 -3.55 -12.11
N PRO A 100 3.93 -2.22 -12.10
CA PRO A 100 5.07 -1.56 -12.74
C PRO A 100 6.37 -1.87 -11.98
N THR A 101 7.47 -1.99 -12.71
CA THR A 101 8.82 -2.19 -12.18
C THR A 101 9.69 -0.95 -12.30
N SER A 102 9.19 0.09 -12.98
CA SER A 102 9.88 1.35 -13.19
C SER A 102 8.93 2.55 -13.20
N GLN A 103 9.47 3.72 -12.92
CA GLN A 103 8.73 4.98 -13.00
C GLN A 103 8.16 5.23 -14.41
N ALA A 104 8.92 4.88 -15.46
CA ALA A 104 8.46 5.00 -16.85
C ALA A 104 7.23 4.11 -17.12
N GLU A 105 7.15 2.93 -16.54
CA GLU A 105 5.97 2.08 -16.66
C GLU A 105 4.76 2.67 -15.92
N VAL A 106 4.97 3.33 -14.77
CA VAL A 106 3.91 4.09 -14.08
C VAL A 106 3.36 5.19 -14.97
N ALA A 107 4.25 5.99 -15.60
CA ALA A 107 3.86 7.04 -16.55
C ALA A 107 3.04 6.46 -17.72
N ASN A 108 3.51 5.37 -18.34
CA ASN A 108 2.81 4.70 -19.44
C ASN A 108 1.39 4.21 -19.04
N VAL A 109 1.25 3.73 -17.80
CA VAL A 109 -0.08 3.33 -17.28
C VAL A 109 -1.00 4.53 -17.12
N LEU A 110 -0.49 5.64 -16.58
CA LEU A 110 -1.29 6.87 -16.40
C LEU A 110 -1.69 7.51 -17.73
N ASP A 111 -0.79 7.54 -18.70
CA ASP A 111 -1.06 8.06 -20.05
C ASP A 111 -2.17 7.24 -20.70
N TRP A 112 -2.01 5.93 -20.76
CA TRP A 112 -3.04 5.03 -21.30
C TRP A 112 -4.38 5.17 -20.57
N ALA A 113 -4.37 5.18 -19.25
CA ALA A 113 -5.59 5.28 -18.45
C ALA A 113 -6.32 6.61 -18.70
N SER A 114 -5.57 7.69 -18.91
CA SER A 114 -6.11 9.01 -19.25
C SER A 114 -6.75 9.02 -20.65
N GLU A 115 -6.14 8.33 -21.62
CA GLU A 115 -6.66 8.24 -23.00
C GLU A 115 -7.99 7.47 -23.09
N VAL A 116 -8.17 6.44 -22.24
CA VAL A 116 -9.34 5.55 -22.31
C VAL A 116 -10.33 5.75 -21.16
N ASP A 117 -10.16 6.78 -20.33
CA ASP A 117 -10.99 7.11 -19.16
C ASP A 117 -11.11 5.94 -18.15
N VAL A 118 -9.99 5.31 -17.84
CA VAL A 118 -9.88 4.29 -16.79
C VAL A 118 -9.38 4.94 -15.51
N ALA A 119 -10.01 4.62 -14.37
CA ALA A 119 -9.52 5.06 -13.06
C ALA A 119 -8.33 4.20 -12.62
N VAL A 120 -7.32 4.84 -12.02
CA VAL A 120 -6.13 4.18 -11.46
C VAL A 120 -6.12 4.35 -9.96
N ILE A 121 -6.10 3.25 -9.22
CA ILE A 121 -6.01 3.24 -7.77
C ILE A 121 -4.60 2.79 -7.36
N PRO A 122 -3.73 3.70 -6.87
CA PRO A 122 -2.42 3.31 -6.36
C PRO A 122 -2.53 2.39 -5.16
N TYR A 123 -1.78 1.31 -5.17
CA TYR A 123 -1.82 0.27 -4.15
C TYR A 123 -0.40 -0.06 -3.68
N GLY A 124 -0.13 0.07 -2.40
CA GLY A 124 1.12 -0.36 -1.78
C GLY A 124 0.91 -1.70 -1.05
N GLY A 125 0.96 -1.68 0.29
CA GLY A 125 0.67 -2.87 1.10
C GLY A 125 -0.82 -3.18 1.28
N GLY A 126 -1.73 -2.34 0.79
CA GLY A 126 -3.17 -2.50 0.99
C GLY A 126 -3.65 -2.34 2.43
N SER A 127 -2.83 -1.75 3.29
CA SER A 127 -3.10 -1.61 4.73
C SER A 127 -4.03 -0.44 5.09
N SER A 128 -4.62 0.24 4.12
CA SER A 128 -5.59 1.31 4.34
C SER A 128 -6.77 0.82 5.21
N VAL A 129 -7.18 1.64 6.17
CA VAL A 129 -8.34 1.37 7.04
C VAL A 129 -9.47 2.38 6.83
N CYS A 130 -9.30 3.30 5.88
CA CYS A 130 -10.28 4.35 5.54
C CYS A 130 -10.91 4.17 4.15
N GLY A 131 -10.63 3.06 3.45
CA GLY A 131 -11.19 2.78 2.13
C GLY A 131 -10.41 3.41 0.97
N GLY A 132 -9.23 4.01 1.21
CA GLY A 132 -8.45 4.72 0.19
C GLY A 132 -7.94 3.87 -0.98
N VAL A 133 -8.06 2.55 -0.90
CA VAL A 133 -7.65 1.61 -1.97
C VAL A 133 -8.85 0.86 -2.58
N GLU A 134 -10.08 1.13 -2.13
CA GLU A 134 -11.29 0.47 -2.66
C GLU A 134 -11.61 1.04 -4.06
N PRO A 135 -11.75 0.19 -5.11
CA PRO A 135 -11.99 0.65 -6.49
C PRO A 135 -13.44 1.13 -6.75
N ASP A 136 -14.12 1.66 -5.74
CA ASP A 136 -15.42 2.31 -5.90
C ASP A 136 -15.21 3.78 -6.28
N VAL A 137 -15.24 4.06 -7.57
CA VAL A 137 -15.03 5.42 -8.11
C VAL A 137 -16.34 6.21 -8.30
N GLY A 138 -17.45 5.70 -7.80
CA GLY A 138 -18.75 6.39 -7.82
C GLY A 138 -19.35 6.61 -9.22
N THR A 139 -18.68 6.19 -10.30
CA THR A 139 -19.15 6.32 -11.68
C THR A 139 -19.53 4.95 -12.23
N PRO A 140 -20.83 4.63 -12.39
CA PRO A 140 -21.24 3.34 -12.91
C PRO A 140 -20.65 3.05 -14.29
N GLY A 141 -20.08 1.87 -14.46
CA GLY A 141 -19.56 1.40 -15.74
C GLY A 141 -18.13 1.86 -16.08
N ARG A 142 -17.55 2.80 -15.34
CA ARG A 142 -16.16 3.20 -15.53
C ARG A 142 -15.21 2.06 -15.18
N GLY A 143 -14.22 1.81 -16.03
CA GLY A 143 -13.16 0.84 -15.76
C GLY A 143 -12.22 1.31 -14.64
N VAL A 144 -11.72 0.37 -13.84
CA VAL A 144 -10.81 0.66 -12.73
C VAL A 144 -9.69 -0.35 -12.69
N ILE A 145 -8.44 0.11 -12.59
CA ILE A 145 -7.30 -0.76 -12.32
C ILE A 145 -6.67 -0.44 -10.97
N SER A 146 -6.15 -1.47 -10.30
CA SER A 146 -5.26 -1.30 -9.16
C SER A 146 -3.82 -1.30 -9.63
N LEU A 147 -3.05 -0.28 -9.26
CA LEU A 147 -1.64 -0.12 -9.60
C LEU A 147 -0.79 -0.53 -8.40
N ASP A 148 -0.37 -1.80 -8.36
CA ASP A 148 0.40 -2.37 -7.26
C ASP A 148 1.88 -2.03 -7.40
N MET A 149 2.36 -1.21 -6.49
CA MET A 149 3.73 -0.68 -6.48
C MET A 149 4.75 -1.64 -5.86
N GLU A 150 4.37 -2.85 -5.44
CA GLU A 150 5.27 -3.79 -4.74
C GLU A 150 6.52 -4.13 -5.54
N ALA A 151 6.43 -4.20 -6.87
CA ALA A 151 7.57 -4.50 -7.74
C ALA A 151 8.56 -3.32 -7.87
N LEU A 152 8.11 -2.08 -7.60
CA LEU A 152 8.96 -0.88 -7.58
C LEU A 152 9.50 -0.68 -6.16
N ALA A 153 10.45 -1.51 -5.74
CA ALA A 153 10.95 -1.55 -4.38
C ALA A 153 12.49 -1.58 -4.29
N GLY A 154 13.01 -1.17 -3.16
CA GLY A 154 14.43 -1.23 -2.81
C GLY A 154 15.02 0.11 -2.41
N LEU A 155 16.24 0.05 -1.87
CA LEU A 155 17.09 1.20 -1.61
C LEU A 155 17.70 1.65 -2.94
N ILE A 156 17.45 2.90 -3.34
CA ILE A 156 17.95 3.48 -4.59
C ILE A 156 19.28 4.18 -4.34
N ASP A 157 19.36 4.94 -3.24
CA ASP A 157 20.54 5.74 -2.91
C ASP A 157 20.68 5.92 -1.40
N LEU A 158 21.92 6.09 -0.89
CA LEU A 158 22.18 6.27 0.52
C LEU A 158 23.33 7.26 0.76
N GLU A 159 23.01 8.36 1.40
CA GLU A 159 23.97 9.38 1.84
C GLU A 159 24.22 9.26 3.35
N VAL A 160 25.23 8.51 3.72
CA VAL A 160 25.53 8.21 5.13
C VAL A 160 25.88 9.48 5.90
N THR A 161 26.61 10.42 5.29
CA THR A 161 27.01 11.67 5.91
C THR A 161 25.82 12.56 6.24
N ASP A 162 24.91 12.69 5.28
CA ASP A 162 23.69 13.49 5.41
C ASP A 162 22.58 12.75 6.16
N ARG A 163 22.77 11.45 6.38
CA ARG A 163 21.79 10.57 7.00
C ARG A 163 20.46 10.60 6.25
N ALA A 164 20.52 10.39 4.95
CA ALA A 164 19.37 10.34 4.10
C ALA A 164 19.43 9.11 3.17
N ALA A 165 18.29 8.52 2.91
CA ALA A 165 18.16 7.35 2.04
C ALA A 165 16.99 7.53 1.09
N ARG A 166 17.19 7.21 -0.19
CA ARG A 166 16.15 7.22 -1.21
C ARG A 166 15.63 5.80 -1.42
N PHE A 167 14.34 5.63 -1.21
CA PHE A 167 13.65 4.37 -1.38
C PHE A 167 12.62 4.45 -2.50
N ALA A 168 12.49 3.38 -3.25
CA ALA A 168 11.35 3.16 -4.13
C ALA A 168 10.07 2.95 -3.32
N ALA A 169 8.94 3.43 -3.85
CA ALA A 169 7.68 3.56 -3.10
C ALA A 169 7.08 2.23 -2.64
N GLY A 170 7.31 1.14 -3.35
CA GLY A 170 6.84 -0.20 -2.99
C GLY A 170 7.65 -0.89 -1.88
N THR A 171 8.69 -0.24 -1.34
CA THR A 171 9.55 -0.84 -0.31
C THR A 171 8.80 -0.97 1.01
N TYR A 172 8.69 -2.20 1.53
CA TYR A 172 8.04 -2.48 2.81
C TYR A 172 8.93 -2.14 4.01
N GLY A 173 8.31 -1.89 5.16
CA GLY A 173 9.02 -1.50 6.38
C GLY A 173 10.18 -2.39 6.79
N PRO A 174 10.05 -3.72 6.88
CA PRO A 174 11.17 -4.61 7.17
C PRO A 174 12.33 -4.45 6.19
N ALA A 175 12.04 -4.37 4.88
CA ALA A 175 13.06 -4.20 3.85
C ALA A 175 13.78 -2.85 3.94
N VAL A 176 13.10 -1.77 4.35
CA VAL A 176 13.74 -0.47 4.63
C VAL A 176 14.79 -0.63 5.74
N ASN A 177 14.43 -1.25 6.86
CA ASN A 177 15.37 -1.44 7.97
C ASN A 177 16.48 -2.44 7.65
N ASP A 178 16.20 -3.48 6.87
CA ASP A 178 17.21 -4.46 6.44
C ASP A 178 18.25 -3.84 5.52
N ALA A 179 17.84 -2.96 4.60
CA ALA A 179 18.75 -2.20 3.75
C ALA A 179 19.62 -1.20 4.53
N LEU A 180 19.12 -0.60 5.60
CA LEU A 180 19.83 0.39 6.41
C LEU A 180 20.77 -0.24 7.47
N ARG A 181 20.45 -1.44 7.94
CA ARG A 181 21.17 -2.13 9.03
C ARG A 181 22.66 -2.31 8.79
N PRO A 182 23.16 -2.71 7.59
CA PRO A 182 24.60 -2.84 7.31
C PRO A 182 25.37 -1.53 7.47
N HIS A 183 24.68 -0.39 7.37
CA HIS A 183 25.25 0.96 7.49
C HIS A 183 25.12 1.54 8.91
N GLY A 184 24.64 0.76 9.87
CA GLY A 184 24.40 1.23 11.25
C GLY A 184 23.26 2.24 11.35
N LEU A 185 22.35 2.25 10.40
CA LEU A 185 21.23 3.19 10.28
C LEU A 185 19.89 2.51 10.47
N THR A 186 18.86 3.31 10.75
CA THR A 186 17.45 2.93 10.82
C THR A 186 16.56 4.12 10.43
N LEU A 187 15.40 3.86 9.86
CA LEU A 187 14.41 4.91 9.62
C LEU A 187 13.69 5.32 10.92
N ARG A 188 13.41 4.35 11.80
CA ARG A 188 12.64 4.55 13.04
C ARG A 188 11.19 5.04 12.86
N HIS A 189 10.68 4.97 11.66
CA HIS A 189 9.25 5.16 11.38
C HIS A 189 8.59 3.77 11.41
N VAL A 190 7.75 3.52 12.42
CA VAL A 190 7.13 2.20 12.63
C VAL A 190 5.62 2.41 12.82
N PRO A 191 4.86 2.56 11.72
CA PRO A 191 3.40 2.57 11.79
C PRO A 191 2.87 1.20 12.25
N GLN A 192 1.63 1.14 12.71
CA GLN A 192 1.01 -0.10 13.17
C GLN A 192 1.05 -1.22 12.11
N SER A 193 0.95 -0.84 10.84
CA SER A 193 1.01 -1.73 9.68
C SER A 193 2.43 -1.94 9.13
N PHE A 194 3.49 -1.69 9.89
CA PHE A 194 4.88 -1.65 9.44
C PHE A 194 5.28 -2.82 8.53
N GLU A 195 4.88 -4.04 8.90
CA GLU A 195 5.21 -5.26 8.15
C GLU A 195 4.39 -5.42 6.87
N CYS A 196 3.27 -4.70 6.76
CA CYS A 196 2.28 -4.83 5.68
C CYS A 196 2.09 -3.52 4.91
N SER A 197 2.97 -2.54 5.06
CA SER A 197 2.84 -1.24 4.41
C SER A 197 4.14 -0.78 3.77
N ALA A 198 4.03 0.02 2.73
CA ALA A 198 5.14 0.47 1.91
C ALA A 198 5.40 1.97 2.06
N VAL A 199 6.62 2.40 1.72
CA VAL A 199 7.08 3.79 1.77
C VAL A 199 6.12 4.75 1.09
N GLY A 200 5.71 4.46 -0.15
CA GLY A 200 4.77 5.32 -0.89
C GLY A 200 3.42 5.45 -0.19
N GLY A 201 2.92 4.36 0.41
CA GLY A 201 1.70 4.36 1.21
C GLY A 201 1.84 5.22 2.47
N TRP A 202 2.99 5.17 3.16
CA TRP A 202 3.22 6.03 4.33
C TRP A 202 3.17 7.51 3.95
N VAL A 203 3.81 7.89 2.84
CA VAL A 203 3.81 9.27 2.34
C VAL A 203 2.40 9.68 1.92
N ALA A 204 1.72 8.85 1.11
CA ALA A 204 0.38 9.13 0.59
C ALA A 204 -0.66 9.31 1.71
N THR A 205 -0.57 8.54 2.80
CA THR A 205 -1.53 8.59 3.92
C THR A 205 -1.08 9.47 5.08
N ARG A 206 0.12 10.06 4.99
CA ARG A 206 0.73 10.84 6.08
C ARG A 206 0.82 10.04 7.37
N ALA A 207 1.34 8.82 7.26
CA ALA A 207 1.33 7.82 8.32
C ALA A 207 2.05 8.29 9.59
N GLY A 208 1.48 7.97 10.75
CA GLY A 208 2.10 8.11 12.06
C GLY A 208 2.75 6.82 12.52
N GLY A 209 3.90 6.93 13.19
CA GLY A 209 4.57 5.80 13.84
C GLY A 209 4.25 5.70 15.33
N HIS A 210 4.61 4.58 15.94
CA HIS A 210 4.37 4.31 17.38
C HIS A 210 5.40 4.96 18.32
N PHE A 211 6.56 5.36 17.84
CA PHE A 211 7.60 5.97 18.71
C PHE A 211 7.39 7.47 18.85
N ALA A 212 6.62 7.88 19.86
CA ALA A 212 6.27 9.28 20.10
C ALA A 212 7.36 10.11 20.82
N THR A 213 8.56 9.56 21.05
CA THR A 213 9.67 10.25 21.76
C THR A 213 10.64 11.00 20.83
N GLY A 214 10.22 11.36 19.64
CA GLY A 214 10.99 12.05 18.61
C GLY A 214 10.15 12.19 17.36
N PRO A 215 10.73 12.30 16.17
CA PRO A 215 10.00 12.26 14.91
C PRO A 215 9.10 11.02 14.84
N THR A 216 7.84 11.22 14.52
CA THR A 216 6.81 10.17 14.58
C THR A 216 6.04 10.06 13.27
N HIS A 217 5.65 11.19 12.71
CA HIS A 217 4.95 11.25 11.44
C HIS A 217 5.92 11.18 10.27
N ILE A 218 5.48 10.59 9.15
CA ILE A 218 6.32 10.46 7.96
C ILE A 218 6.83 11.82 7.45
N ASP A 219 6.08 12.88 7.64
CA ASP A 219 6.46 14.24 7.26
C ASP A 219 7.66 14.81 8.04
N ASP A 220 8.03 14.20 9.16
CA ASP A 220 9.28 14.51 9.88
C ASP A 220 10.51 13.86 9.20
N PHE A 221 10.29 12.86 8.36
CA PHE A 221 11.34 12.08 7.71
C PHE A 221 11.49 12.41 6.23
N VAL A 222 10.41 12.80 5.53
CA VAL A 222 10.45 13.09 4.10
C VAL A 222 11.30 14.35 3.82
N GLU A 223 12.29 14.20 2.91
CA GLU A 223 13.13 15.30 2.41
C GLU A 223 12.80 15.70 0.97
N SER A 224 12.36 14.74 0.15
CA SER A 224 11.77 14.99 -1.17
C SER A 224 10.96 13.80 -1.67
N ILE A 225 10.11 14.03 -2.65
CA ILE A 225 9.22 13.04 -3.24
C ILE A 225 9.33 13.12 -4.75
N THR A 226 9.34 11.97 -5.41
CA THR A 226 9.15 11.83 -6.86
C THR A 226 7.85 11.08 -7.12
N MET A 227 6.99 11.62 -7.97
CA MET A 227 5.73 10.98 -8.36
C MET A 227 5.41 11.19 -9.84
N GLU A 228 4.61 10.29 -10.40
CA GLU A 228 3.98 10.45 -11.69
C GLU A 228 2.55 10.96 -11.55
N THR A 229 2.20 11.92 -12.38
CA THR A 229 0.86 12.50 -12.44
C THR A 229 0.32 12.46 -13.87
N PRO A 230 -0.99 12.61 -14.09
CA PRO A 230 -1.54 12.74 -15.43
C PRO A 230 -0.99 13.94 -16.24
N ALA A 231 -0.34 14.89 -15.56
CA ALA A 231 0.31 16.05 -16.19
C ALA A 231 1.82 15.83 -16.45
N GLY A 232 2.36 14.65 -16.07
CA GLY A 232 3.77 14.30 -16.19
C GLY A 232 4.47 14.10 -14.85
N ALA A 233 5.77 13.87 -14.90
CA ALA A 233 6.60 13.66 -13.73
C ALA A 233 6.67 14.91 -12.85
N TRP A 234 6.58 14.71 -11.55
CA TRP A 234 6.73 15.73 -10.55
C TRP A 234 7.79 15.31 -9.52
N GLU A 235 8.72 16.21 -9.23
CA GLU A 235 9.77 15.99 -8.25
C GLU A 235 9.96 17.24 -7.38
N SER A 236 9.98 17.08 -6.07
CA SER A 236 10.35 18.15 -5.17
C SER A 236 11.86 18.23 -4.98
N ARG A 237 12.34 19.42 -4.63
CA ARG A 237 13.76 19.63 -4.35
C ARG A 237 14.09 19.11 -2.96
N ARG A 238 15.12 18.29 -2.84
CA ARG A 238 15.73 17.93 -1.57
C ARG A 238 16.52 19.12 -1.02
N LEU A 239 15.87 19.92 -0.20
CA LEU A 239 16.44 21.13 0.41
C LEU A 239 16.37 21.02 1.94
N PRO A 240 17.35 21.63 2.67
CA PRO A 240 17.18 21.88 4.09
C PRO A 240 15.89 22.66 4.36
N GLY A 241 15.37 22.57 5.60
CA GLY A 241 14.18 23.30 6.00
C GLY A 241 14.26 24.77 5.57
N SER A 242 13.26 25.26 4.85
CA SER A 242 13.23 26.59 4.25
C SER A 242 11.98 27.33 4.70
N GLY A 243 12.11 28.64 4.99
CA GLY A 243 10.98 29.55 5.21
C GLY A 243 10.39 30.14 3.91
N ALA A 244 10.84 29.69 2.74
CA ALA A 244 10.46 30.24 1.44
C ALA A 244 9.12 29.68 0.91
N GLY A 245 8.02 30.02 1.54
CA GLY A 245 6.67 29.68 1.10
C GLY A 245 6.19 28.27 1.51
N PRO A 246 5.05 27.81 0.98
CA PRO A 246 4.50 26.49 1.28
C PRO A 246 5.41 25.37 0.77
N SER A 247 5.60 24.31 1.57
CA SER A 247 6.31 23.11 1.12
C SER A 247 5.44 22.31 0.13
N PRO A 248 5.90 22.06 -1.11
CA PRO A 248 5.17 21.24 -2.06
C PRO A 248 5.04 19.78 -1.59
N ASP A 249 6.01 19.27 -0.82
CA ASP A 249 5.94 17.93 -0.24
C ASP A 249 4.73 17.78 0.68
N ARG A 250 4.42 18.83 1.48
CA ARG A 250 3.27 18.81 2.38
C ARG A 250 1.93 18.85 1.66
N LEU A 251 1.88 19.23 0.40
CA LEU A 251 0.70 19.12 -0.44
C LEU A 251 0.48 17.64 -0.87
N VAL A 252 1.57 16.94 -1.18
CA VAL A 252 1.54 15.53 -1.63
C VAL A 252 1.33 14.58 -0.46
N MET A 253 1.99 14.84 0.68
CA MET A 253 1.81 14.04 1.88
C MET A 253 0.37 14.11 2.40
N GLY A 254 -0.28 12.97 2.50
CA GLY A 254 -1.69 12.88 2.91
C GLY A 254 -2.68 13.09 1.77
N SER A 255 -2.22 13.12 0.51
CA SER A 255 -3.10 13.24 -0.67
C SER A 255 -3.83 11.93 -1.03
N GLU A 256 -3.48 10.80 -0.39
CA GLU A 256 -4.12 9.49 -0.58
C GLU A 256 -4.13 9.01 -2.05
N GLY A 257 -3.13 9.43 -2.85
CA GLY A 257 -3.03 9.05 -4.27
C GLY A 257 -3.85 9.92 -5.23
N VAL A 258 -4.58 10.94 -4.74
CA VAL A 258 -5.44 11.79 -5.57
C VAL A 258 -4.65 12.67 -6.54
N LEU A 259 -3.43 13.07 -6.16
CA LEU A 259 -2.59 13.97 -6.96
C LEU A 259 -1.69 13.22 -7.94
N GLY A 260 -1.43 11.94 -7.71
CA GLY A 260 -0.53 11.12 -8.55
C GLY A 260 -0.04 9.89 -7.81
N VAL A 261 0.85 9.16 -8.44
CA VAL A 261 1.46 7.92 -7.95
C VAL A 261 2.87 8.21 -7.45
N ILE A 262 3.09 8.08 -6.15
CA ILE A 262 4.42 8.25 -5.56
C ILE A 262 5.31 7.09 -6.02
N CYS A 263 6.46 7.41 -6.61
CA CYS A 263 7.44 6.43 -7.12
C CYS A 263 8.64 6.28 -6.20
N GLU A 264 9.10 7.38 -5.60
CA GLU A 264 10.28 7.41 -4.74
C GLU A 264 10.14 8.47 -3.64
N ALA A 265 10.88 8.28 -2.54
CA ALA A 265 11.02 9.30 -1.51
C ALA A 265 12.43 9.28 -0.91
N TRP A 266 13.01 10.47 -0.71
CA TRP A 266 14.15 10.66 0.16
C TRP A 266 13.67 10.79 1.60
N LEU A 267 14.23 9.95 2.47
CA LEU A 267 13.85 9.87 3.87
C LEU A 267 15.08 10.11 4.76
N ARG A 268 14.91 10.96 5.76
CA ARG A 268 15.90 11.15 6.82
C ARG A 268 16.01 9.89 7.65
N VAL A 269 17.23 9.39 7.83
CA VAL A 269 17.53 8.22 8.64
C VAL A 269 18.34 8.59 9.87
N GLN A 270 18.41 7.70 10.84
CA GLN A 270 19.04 7.93 12.13
C GLN A 270 20.06 6.82 12.43
N PRO A 271 21.08 7.10 13.26
CA PRO A 271 21.92 6.04 13.79
C PRO A 271 21.06 5.00 14.51
N ARG A 272 21.37 3.73 14.25
CA ARG A 272 20.70 2.64 14.95
C ARG A 272 21.15 2.63 16.41
N PRO A 273 20.23 2.59 17.38
CA PRO A 273 20.60 2.41 18.78
C PRO A 273 21.37 1.09 18.98
N THR A 274 22.40 1.14 19.82
CA THR A 274 23.22 -0.02 20.24
C THR A 274 22.58 -0.73 21.42
#